data_de0f2a77794c54abf80d0cb6ff9a1caa
#
_entry.id   de0f2a77794c54abf80d0cb6ff9a1caa
#
_cell.length_a   1.000
_cell.length_b   1.000
_cell.length_c   1.000
_cell.angle_alpha   90.00
_cell.angle_beta   90.00
_cell.angle_gamma   90.00
#
_symmetry.space_group_name_H-M   'P 1'
#
loop_
_entity.id
_entity.type
_entity.pdbx_description
1 polymer ?
#
loop_
_entity_poly.entity_id
_entity_poly.type
_entity_poly.pdbx_seq_one_letter_code
_entity_poly.pdbx_strand_id
1 'polypeptide(L)'
;MADTLVKNFQNSPLGAGGKLDLLAIGVHPDDVELGCSGTIINEIKNGKKAGVLDLTQGELGSRGSVETRYEEAAKAAMIMGVSVRENLKMRDGFFQNDEEHQRKLIVAIRKYQPEVVITNALSDRHPDHGRAAKLTTDSCFLSGLRKVETKDEKGDQQEPWRPKYIFHYIQDRYHEPDFIIDISDVFEQRMEAIKAYTTQFYNPENEDDGPQTYISTSAFLDSIVARARVIGKKIGVQYGEGFNTEKSLGIKNLDSLVTIET
;
A
#
# COMPACT_ATOMS: atom_id res chain seq x y z
N MET A 1 16.55 -21.24 4.51
CA MET A 1 15.43 -21.13 3.53
C MET A 1 14.85 -19.69 3.49
N ALA A 2 14.61 -19.02 4.60
CA ALA A 2 14.12 -17.63 4.64
C ALA A 2 15.09 -16.64 3.96
N ASP A 3 16.37 -16.68 4.25
CA ASP A 3 17.39 -15.82 3.62
C ASP A 3 17.48 -15.93 2.10
N THR A 4 17.25 -17.14 1.57
CA THR A 4 17.26 -17.36 0.12
C THR A 4 15.99 -16.81 -0.52
N LEU A 5 14.86 -16.90 0.18
CA LEU A 5 13.57 -16.35 -0.27
C LEU A 5 13.58 -14.82 -0.26
N VAL A 6 14.12 -14.20 0.80
CA VAL A 6 14.27 -12.74 0.91
C VAL A 6 15.21 -12.20 -0.17
N LYS A 7 16.36 -12.85 -0.39
CA LYS A 7 17.29 -12.50 -1.50
C LYS A 7 16.65 -12.71 -2.87
N ASN A 8 15.82 -13.71 -3.03
CA ASN A 8 15.06 -13.92 -4.27
C ASN A 8 13.98 -12.87 -4.45
N PHE A 9 13.38 -12.34 -3.36
CA PHE A 9 12.41 -11.25 -3.42
C PHE A 9 13.07 -9.90 -3.76
N GLN A 10 14.29 -9.66 -3.23
CA GLN A 10 15.10 -8.47 -3.54
C GLN A 10 15.71 -8.51 -4.95
N ASN A 11 16.02 -9.70 -5.46
CA ASN A 11 16.70 -9.94 -6.75
C ASN A 11 15.82 -10.66 -7.76
N SER A 12 14.60 -11.06 -7.36
CA SER A 12 13.71 -11.66 -8.32
C SER A 12 13.35 -10.60 -9.34
N PRO A 13 13.51 -10.88 -10.62
CA PRO A 13 12.61 -10.35 -11.60
C PRO A 13 11.23 -10.98 -11.33
N LEU A 14 10.62 -10.68 -10.18
CA LEU A 14 9.19 -10.85 -10.00
C LEU A 14 8.52 -9.92 -11.01
N GLY A 15 8.24 -10.54 -12.16
CA GLY A 15 7.80 -9.89 -13.34
C GLY A 15 8.93 -9.09 -14.01
N ALA A 16 9.67 -9.68 -14.95
CA ALA A 16 9.98 -8.95 -16.14
C ALA A 16 8.67 -8.23 -16.53
N GLY A 17 8.49 -6.96 -16.13
CA GLY A 17 7.53 -6.00 -16.62
C GLY A 17 6.10 -6.48 -16.93
N GLY A 18 5.49 -7.30 -16.13
CA GLY A 18 4.10 -7.71 -16.34
C GLY A 18 3.15 -6.63 -15.84
N LYS A 19 2.15 -6.29 -16.66
CA LYS A 19 1.06 -5.39 -16.28
C LYS A 19 0.39 -5.89 -14.97
N LEU A 20 0.16 -4.96 -14.05
CA LEU A 20 -0.59 -5.19 -12.83
C LEU A 20 -2.04 -4.70 -13.00
N ASP A 21 -2.97 -5.35 -12.31
CA ASP A 21 -4.33 -4.84 -12.18
C ASP A 21 -4.36 -3.71 -11.14
N LEU A 22 -3.58 -3.88 -10.05
CA LEU A 22 -3.56 -2.98 -8.91
C LEU A 22 -2.13 -2.71 -8.42
N LEU A 23 -1.82 -1.44 -8.15
CA LEU A 23 -0.58 -1.00 -7.51
C LEU A 23 -0.92 -0.22 -6.24
N ALA A 24 -0.52 -0.75 -5.08
CA ALA A 24 -0.63 -0.05 -3.81
C ALA A 24 0.68 0.70 -3.52
N ILE A 25 0.55 1.98 -3.16
CA ILE A 25 1.68 2.88 -2.91
C ILE A 25 1.59 3.36 -1.47
N GLY A 26 2.63 3.09 -0.68
CA GLY A 26 2.79 3.59 0.69
C GLY A 26 4.04 4.44 0.83
N VAL A 27 4.07 5.33 1.82
CA VAL A 27 5.30 6.08 2.12
C VAL A 27 6.33 5.16 2.72
N HIS A 28 5.95 4.51 3.83
CA HIS A 28 6.84 3.65 4.60
C HIS A 28 6.50 2.18 4.36
N PRO A 29 7.49 1.29 4.45
CA PRO A 29 7.21 -0.14 4.53
C PRO A 29 6.41 -0.44 5.80
N ASP A 30 5.12 -0.69 5.69
CA ASP A 30 4.04 -1.01 6.63
C ASP A 30 2.73 -0.24 6.35
N ASP A 31 2.77 0.91 5.67
CA ASP A 31 1.59 1.74 5.39
C ASP A 31 0.51 0.99 4.60
N VAL A 32 0.92 0.26 3.57
CA VAL A 32 0.02 -0.52 2.71
C VAL A 32 -0.63 -1.64 3.52
N GLU A 33 0.13 -2.31 4.38
CA GLU A 33 -0.38 -3.35 5.26
C GLU A 33 -1.43 -2.79 6.23
N LEU A 34 -1.16 -1.65 6.82
CA LEU A 34 -2.07 -0.96 7.74
C LEU A 34 -3.33 -0.44 7.06
N GLY A 35 -3.19 0.05 5.83
CA GLY A 35 -4.24 0.78 5.14
C GLY A 35 -5.16 -0.06 4.26
N CYS A 36 -4.62 -1.03 3.51
CA CYS A 36 -5.38 -1.70 2.46
C CYS A 36 -4.96 -3.15 2.14
N SER A 37 -4.18 -3.81 3.01
CA SER A 37 -3.71 -5.18 2.70
C SER A 37 -4.83 -6.21 2.62
N GLY A 38 -5.92 -6.05 3.34
CA GLY A 38 -7.09 -6.91 3.23
C GLY A 38 -7.71 -6.83 1.82
N THR A 39 -7.88 -5.62 1.31
CA THR A 39 -8.35 -5.39 -0.06
C THR A 39 -7.41 -6.02 -1.09
N ILE A 40 -6.09 -5.84 -0.94
CA ILE A 40 -5.10 -6.44 -1.85
C ILE A 40 -5.21 -7.96 -1.86
N ILE A 41 -5.25 -8.58 -0.67
CA ILE A 41 -5.37 -10.04 -0.52
C ILE A 41 -6.67 -10.55 -1.18
N ASN A 42 -7.77 -9.83 -0.96
CA ASN A 42 -9.07 -10.18 -1.54
C ASN A 42 -9.03 -10.10 -3.08
N GLU A 43 -8.47 -9.03 -3.64
CA GLU A 43 -8.31 -8.87 -5.09
C GLU A 43 -7.42 -9.97 -5.70
N ILE A 44 -6.33 -10.37 -5.00
CA ILE A 44 -5.46 -11.48 -5.45
C ILE A 44 -6.23 -12.80 -5.43
N LYS A 45 -7.02 -13.09 -4.39
CA LYS A 45 -7.89 -14.27 -4.33
C LYS A 45 -8.92 -14.29 -5.48
N ASN A 46 -9.32 -13.11 -5.96
CA ASN A 46 -10.18 -12.95 -7.13
C ASN A 46 -9.42 -12.98 -8.49
N GLY A 47 -8.15 -13.41 -8.47
CA GLY A 47 -7.33 -13.62 -9.68
C GLY A 47 -6.65 -12.39 -10.23
N LYS A 48 -6.63 -11.27 -9.49
CA LYS A 48 -5.93 -10.04 -9.88
C LYS A 48 -4.44 -10.11 -9.58
N LYS A 49 -3.64 -9.39 -10.37
CA LYS A 49 -2.22 -9.19 -10.10
C LYS A 49 -2.02 -7.85 -9.38
N ALA A 50 -1.51 -7.92 -8.17
CA ALA A 50 -1.22 -6.74 -7.35
C ALA A 50 0.26 -6.59 -7.07
N GLY A 51 0.71 -5.33 -6.88
CA GLY A 51 2.05 -4.99 -6.45
C GLY A 51 2.02 -3.92 -5.36
N VAL A 52 3.13 -3.80 -4.64
CA VAL A 52 3.37 -2.76 -3.62
C VAL A 52 4.57 -1.92 -4.02
N LEU A 53 4.47 -0.61 -3.82
CA LEU A 53 5.52 0.36 -4.02
C LEU A 53 5.69 1.19 -2.76
N ASP A 54 6.83 1.07 -2.10
CA ASP A 54 7.20 1.91 -0.96
C ASP A 54 7.96 3.15 -1.48
N LEU A 55 7.62 4.35 -1.02
CA LEU A 55 8.30 5.57 -1.46
C LEU A 55 9.64 5.74 -0.78
N THR A 56 9.73 5.44 0.53
CA THR A 56 10.92 5.59 1.36
C THR A 56 11.34 4.27 1.98
N GLN A 57 12.50 4.24 2.60
CA GLN A 57 12.98 3.08 3.35
C GLN A 57 12.55 3.11 4.83
N GLY A 58 11.84 4.17 5.26
CA GLY A 58 11.50 4.41 6.66
C GLY A 58 12.74 4.66 7.52
N GLU A 59 13.81 5.22 6.93
CA GLU A 59 15.14 5.36 7.55
C GLU A 59 15.19 6.35 8.70
N LEU A 60 14.17 7.17 8.90
CA LEU A 60 14.03 8.02 10.08
C LEU A 60 13.22 7.37 11.21
N GLY A 61 12.77 6.13 11.02
CA GLY A 61 12.07 5.37 12.05
C GLY A 61 12.95 5.09 13.28
N SER A 62 12.35 5.17 14.46
CA SER A 62 13.06 4.97 15.74
C SER A 62 13.35 3.51 16.06
N ARG A 63 12.73 2.56 15.36
CA ARG A 63 12.81 1.11 15.61
C ARG A 63 13.20 0.37 14.34
N GLY A 64 14.00 -0.69 14.52
CA GLY A 64 14.57 -1.45 13.42
C GLY A 64 15.61 -0.68 12.61
N SER A 65 16.16 -1.33 11.61
CA SER A 65 17.06 -0.74 10.60
C SER A 65 16.41 -0.80 9.22
N VAL A 66 17.02 -0.16 8.23
CA VAL A 66 16.57 -0.29 6.83
C VAL A 66 16.58 -1.75 6.39
N GLU A 67 17.60 -2.52 6.78
CA GLU A 67 17.73 -3.94 6.44
C GLU A 67 16.61 -4.78 7.05
N THR A 68 16.34 -4.59 8.37
CA THR A 68 15.25 -5.33 9.04
C THR A 68 13.89 -4.95 8.44
N ARG A 69 13.67 -3.68 8.11
CA ARG A 69 12.45 -3.23 7.42
C ARG A 69 12.26 -3.90 6.06
N TYR A 70 13.34 -4.09 5.29
CA TYR A 70 13.27 -4.82 4.02
C TYR A 70 12.90 -6.30 4.21
N GLU A 71 13.44 -6.95 5.22
CA GLU A 71 13.13 -8.34 5.54
C GLU A 71 11.66 -8.51 5.96
N GLU A 72 11.18 -7.60 6.81
CA GLU A 72 9.79 -7.56 7.26
C GLU A 72 8.83 -7.28 6.11
N ALA A 73 9.15 -6.31 5.25
CA ALA A 73 8.40 -5.99 4.05
C ALA A 73 8.32 -7.18 3.07
N ALA A 74 9.43 -7.92 2.91
CA ALA A 74 9.43 -9.12 2.07
C ALA A 74 8.55 -10.23 2.65
N LYS A 75 8.56 -10.44 3.97
CA LYS A 75 7.64 -11.39 4.65
C LYS A 75 6.19 -10.99 4.47
N ALA A 76 5.86 -9.71 4.70
CA ALA A 76 4.52 -9.19 4.51
C ALA A 76 4.03 -9.36 3.07
N ALA A 77 4.89 -9.08 2.08
CA ALA A 77 4.59 -9.26 0.68
C ALA A 77 4.28 -10.73 0.31
N MET A 78 5.03 -11.69 0.89
CA MET A 78 4.75 -13.12 0.72
C MET A 78 3.41 -13.52 1.34
N ILE A 79 3.10 -13.02 2.54
CA ILE A 79 1.82 -13.29 3.21
C ILE A 79 0.66 -12.73 2.38
N MET A 80 0.78 -11.50 1.87
CA MET A 80 -0.24 -10.90 1.01
C MET A 80 -0.37 -11.57 -0.36
N GLY A 81 0.69 -12.23 -0.84
CA GLY A 81 0.72 -12.86 -2.16
C GLY A 81 0.94 -11.89 -3.32
N VAL A 82 1.48 -10.69 -3.07
CA VAL A 82 1.74 -9.71 -4.13
C VAL A 82 2.82 -10.18 -5.10
N SER A 83 2.66 -9.83 -6.37
CA SER A 83 3.57 -10.22 -7.45
C SER A 83 4.87 -9.42 -7.46
N VAL A 84 4.82 -8.21 -6.88
CA VAL A 84 5.94 -7.25 -6.90
C VAL A 84 5.92 -6.42 -5.61
N ARG A 85 7.10 -6.16 -5.06
CA ARG A 85 7.33 -5.08 -4.10
C ARG A 85 8.61 -4.36 -4.46
N GLU A 86 8.54 -3.04 -4.62
CA GLU A 86 9.67 -2.19 -4.99
C GLU A 86 9.73 -0.98 -4.06
N ASN A 87 10.92 -0.44 -3.82
CA ASN A 87 11.13 0.75 -3.00
C ASN A 87 11.86 1.82 -3.82
N LEU A 88 11.30 3.03 -3.89
CA LEU A 88 11.85 4.15 -4.66
C LEU A 88 12.98 4.90 -3.95
N LYS A 89 13.26 4.57 -2.68
CA LYS A 89 14.36 5.14 -1.88
C LYS A 89 14.35 6.67 -1.88
N MET A 90 13.16 7.26 -1.83
CA MET A 90 13.02 8.68 -1.58
C MET A 90 13.41 8.98 -0.14
N ARG A 91 13.86 10.19 0.15
CA ARG A 91 14.30 10.57 1.50
C ARG A 91 13.10 10.66 2.44
N ASP A 92 13.07 9.80 3.46
CA ASP A 92 12.03 9.78 4.49
C ASP A 92 11.89 11.16 5.17
N GLY A 93 10.66 11.59 5.43
CA GLY A 93 10.34 12.88 6.02
C GLY A 93 10.56 14.10 5.10
N PHE A 94 11.38 13.98 4.05
CA PHE A 94 11.85 15.13 3.25
C PHE A 94 11.64 15.03 1.75
N PHE A 95 11.06 13.96 1.23
CA PHE A 95 10.67 13.93 -0.18
C PHE A 95 9.63 15.02 -0.47
N GLN A 96 9.57 15.49 -1.70
CA GLN A 96 8.72 16.60 -2.11
C GLN A 96 7.81 16.18 -3.27
N ASN A 97 6.72 16.92 -3.45
CA ASN A 97 5.94 16.82 -4.67
C ASN A 97 6.53 17.75 -5.74
N ASP A 98 7.64 17.33 -6.32
CA ASP A 98 8.38 18.04 -7.36
C ASP A 98 8.66 17.12 -8.56
N GLU A 99 9.26 17.68 -9.62
CA GLU A 99 9.51 16.95 -10.85
C GLU A 99 10.41 15.72 -10.65
N GLU A 100 11.41 15.79 -9.78
CA GLU A 100 12.32 14.67 -9.53
C GLU A 100 11.56 13.46 -8.97
N HIS A 101 10.78 13.68 -7.90
CA HIS A 101 10.03 12.61 -7.23
C HIS A 101 8.85 12.12 -8.08
N GLN A 102 8.16 13.04 -8.81
CA GLN A 102 7.12 12.67 -9.75
C GLN A 102 7.68 11.75 -10.85
N ARG A 103 8.85 12.04 -11.40
CA ARG A 103 9.47 11.20 -12.44
C ARG A 103 9.78 9.79 -11.95
N LYS A 104 10.23 9.60 -10.71
CA LYS A 104 10.43 8.27 -10.11
C LYS A 104 9.12 7.47 -10.10
N LEU A 105 8.02 8.09 -9.67
CA LEU A 105 6.69 7.45 -9.68
C LEU A 105 6.18 7.20 -11.10
N ILE A 106 6.35 8.14 -12.03
CA ILE A 106 5.93 7.98 -13.43
C ILE A 106 6.62 6.77 -14.07
N VAL A 107 7.91 6.58 -13.82
CA VAL A 107 8.66 5.41 -14.31
C VAL A 107 8.05 4.12 -13.79
N ALA A 108 7.75 4.04 -12.49
CA ALA A 108 7.13 2.86 -11.88
C ALA A 108 5.69 2.61 -12.40
N ILE A 109 4.88 3.67 -12.51
CA ILE A 109 3.50 3.56 -13.04
C ILE A 109 3.52 3.05 -14.49
N ARG A 110 4.44 3.54 -15.32
CA ARG A 110 4.58 3.08 -16.71
C ARG A 110 5.18 1.68 -16.82
N LYS A 111 6.04 1.30 -15.89
CA LYS A 111 6.61 -0.06 -15.80
C LYS A 111 5.52 -1.09 -15.53
N TYR A 112 4.65 -0.81 -14.56
CA TYR A 112 3.63 -1.76 -14.09
C TYR A 112 2.25 -1.58 -14.72
N GLN A 113 1.97 -0.46 -15.33
CA GLN A 113 0.72 -0.16 -16.04
C GLN A 113 -0.55 -0.53 -15.25
N PRO A 114 -0.70 -0.16 -13.96
CA PRO A 114 -1.85 -0.55 -13.16
C PRO A 114 -3.15 0.09 -13.66
N GLU A 115 -4.25 -0.66 -13.61
CA GLU A 115 -5.59 -0.11 -13.85
C GLU A 115 -6.06 0.72 -12.65
N VAL A 116 -5.72 0.26 -11.43
CA VAL A 116 -6.07 0.89 -10.16
C VAL A 116 -4.79 1.20 -9.38
N VAL A 117 -4.70 2.41 -8.85
CA VAL A 117 -3.70 2.81 -7.86
C VAL A 117 -4.41 3.03 -6.52
N ILE A 118 -3.88 2.43 -5.45
CA ILE A 118 -4.29 2.72 -4.08
C ILE A 118 -3.11 3.41 -3.39
N THR A 119 -3.34 4.48 -2.64
CA THR A 119 -2.27 5.26 -2.01
C THR A 119 -2.69 5.82 -0.65
N ASN A 120 -1.77 6.49 0.04
CA ASN A 120 -1.98 7.05 1.36
C ASN A 120 -3.22 7.96 1.46
N ALA A 121 -3.69 8.13 2.67
CA ALA A 121 -4.79 9.01 3.01
C ALA A 121 -4.50 10.46 2.56
N LEU A 122 -5.55 11.16 2.10
CA LEU A 122 -5.48 12.57 1.69
C LEU A 122 -4.97 13.49 2.83
N SER A 123 -5.27 13.11 4.06
CA SER A 123 -4.78 13.75 5.28
C SER A 123 -4.66 12.72 6.38
N ASP A 124 -3.55 12.74 7.12
CA ASP A 124 -3.33 11.79 8.20
C ASP A 124 -2.47 12.38 9.33
N ARG A 125 -2.21 11.60 10.39
CA ARG A 125 -1.34 11.97 11.49
C ARG A 125 0.10 12.25 11.00
N HIS A 126 0.64 11.38 10.15
CA HIS A 126 1.97 11.56 9.59
C HIS A 126 1.94 12.54 8.41
N PRO A 127 2.78 13.59 8.42
CA PRO A 127 2.74 14.62 7.37
C PRO A 127 3.09 14.07 5.98
N ASP A 128 3.87 13.00 5.93
CA ASP A 128 4.28 12.38 4.68
C ASP A 128 3.12 11.70 3.95
N HIS A 129 2.11 11.19 4.67
CA HIS A 129 0.97 10.51 4.06
C HIS A 129 0.20 11.43 3.10
N GLY A 130 -0.20 12.62 3.56
CA GLY A 130 -0.87 13.60 2.70
C GLY A 130 0.02 14.11 1.55
N ARG A 131 1.34 14.21 1.79
CA ARG A 131 2.31 14.57 0.75
C ARG A 131 2.38 13.49 -0.32
N ALA A 132 2.43 12.22 0.09
CA ALA A 132 2.45 11.06 -0.81
C ALA A 132 1.15 10.94 -1.61
N ALA A 133 -0.01 11.16 -0.97
CA ALA A 133 -1.29 11.16 -1.66
C ALA A 133 -1.28 12.15 -2.84
N LYS A 134 -0.84 13.39 -2.59
CA LYS A 134 -0.76 14.41 -3.63
C LYS A 134 0.29 14.10 -4.69
N LEU A 135 1.48 13.66 -4.30
CA LEU A 135 2.55 13.26 -5.21
C LEU A 135 2.09 12.13 -6.14
N THR A 136 1.40 11.13 -5.58
CA THR A 136 0.88 9.99 -6.35
C THR A 136 -0.19 10.41 -7.34
N THR A 137 -1.17 11.22 -6.91
CA THR A 137 -2.24 11.71 -7.79
C THR A 137 -1.67 12.51 -8.97
N ASP A 138 -0.74 13.44 -8.71
CA ASP A 138 -0.10 14.23 -9.76
C ASP A 138 0.71 13.35 -10.73
N SER A 139 1.45 12.39 -10.19
CA SER A 139 2.24 11.45 -11.00
C SER A 139 1.37 10.54 -11.87
N CYS A 140 0.23 10.08 -11.37
CA CYS A 140 -0.75 9.32 -12.15
C CYS A 140 -1.33 10.13 -13.31
N PHE A 141 -1.56 11.44 -13.12
CA PHE A 141 -1.98 12.31 -14.22
C PHE A 141 -0.87 12.49 -15.25
N LEU A 142 0.34 12.83 -14.79
CA LEU A 142 1.49 13.11 -15.65
C LEU A 142 1.97 11.87 -16.42
N SER A 143 1.86 10.68 -15.83
CA SER A 143 2.26 9.43 -16.48
C SER A 143 1.48 9.12 -17.77
N GLY A 144 0.28 9.69 -17.93
CA GLY A 144 -0.52 9.59 -19.13
C GLY A 144 -0.15 10.61 -20.22
N LEU A 145 0.77 11.55 -19.97
CA LEU A 145 1.13 12.59 -20.93
C LEU A 145 2.27 12.11 -21.85
N ARG A 146 2.04 12.12 -23.17
CA ARG A 146 3.04 11.67 -24.16
C ARG A 146 4.32 12.49 -24.18
N LYS A 147 4.25 13.78 -23.82
CA LYS A 147 5.41 14.69 -23.79
C LYS A 147 6.24 14.59 -22.50
N VAL A 148 5.77 13.86 -21.49
CA VAL A 148 6.58 13.50 -20.33
C VAL A 148 7.32 12.21 -20.70
N GLU A 149 8.52 12.35 -21.21
CA GLU A 149 9.34 11.22 -21.64
C GLU A 149 10.05 10.59 -20.45
N THR A 150 10.00 9.26 -20.38
CA THR A 150 10.70 8.42 -19.39
C THR A 150 11.32 7.21 -20.06
N LYS A 151 12.36 6.66 -19.45
CA LYS A 151 13.02 5.44 -19.89
C LYS A 151 12.97 4.39 -18.79
N ASP A 152 12.92 3.14 -19.18
CA ASP A 152 13.05 2.01 -18.26
C ASP A 152 14.52 1.79 -17.85
N GLU A 153 14.75 0.74 -17.04
CA GLU A 153 16.07 0.35 -16.53
C GLU A 153 17.05 -0.07 -17.64
N LYS A 154 16.54 -0.44 -18.82
CA LYS A 154 17.35 -0.80 -20.00
C LYS A 154 17.65 0.40 -20.88
N GLY A 155 17.06 1.56 -20.60
CA GLY A 155 17.16 2.77 -21.39
C GLY A 155 16.12 2.86 -22.51
N ASP A 156 15.18 1.94 -22.61
CA ASP A 156 14.11 1.94 -23.59
C ASP A 156 13.02 2.95 -23.22
N GLN A 157 12.45 3.60 -24.23
CA GLN A 157 11.36 4.56 -24.05
C GLN A 157 10.11 3.88 -23.50
N GLN A 158 9.52 4.45 -22.44
CA GLN A 158 8.28 3.94 -21.88
C GLN A 158 7.06 4.58 -22.53
N GLU A 159 6.06 3.76 -22.87
CA GLU A 159 4.77 4.24 -23.35
C GLU A 159 3.97 4.94 -22.23
N PRO A 160 3.22 6.00 -22.57
CA PRO A 160 2.35 6.66 -21.62
C PRO A 160 1.31 5.72 -21.06
N TRP A 161 1.07 5.81 -19.76
CA TRP A 161 0.04 5.04 -19.08
C TRP A 161 -0.66 5.89 -18.03
N ARG A 162 -1.99 5.86 -17.97
CA ARG A 162 -2.78 6.52 -16.94
C ARG A 162 -3.68 5.52 -16.24
N PRO A 163 -3.52 5.31 -14.92
CA PRO A 163 -4.47 4.53 -14.13
C PRO A 163 -5.90 5.05 -14.28
N LYS A 164 -6.87 4.16 -14.27
CA LYS A 164 -8.30 4.51 -14.40
C LYS A 164 -8.88 5.07 -13.10
N TYR A 165 -8.39 4.55 -11.97
CA TYR A 165 -8.85 4.90 -10.64
C TYR A 165 -7.67 5.11 -9.72
N ILE A 166 -7.81 6.09 -8.82
CA ILE A 166 -6.91 6.35 -7.70
C ILE A 166 -7.77 6.38 -6.46
N PHE A 167 -7.42 5.55 -5.47
CA PHE A 167 -8.11 5.45 -4.20
C PHE A 167 -7.14 5.74 -3.07
N HIS A 168 -7.64 6.38 -2.01
CA HIS A 168 -6.88 6.73 -0.83
C HIS A 168 -7.39 5.90 0.34
N TYR A 169 -6.53 5.03 0.91
CA TYR A 169 -6.90 4.25 2.07
C TYR A 169 -6.98 5.12 3.33
N ILE A 170 -7.83 4.74 4.26
CA ILE A 170 -7.95 5.38 5.57
C ILE A 170 -7.01 4.65 6.53
N GLN A 171 -6.02 5.36 7.10
CA GLN A 171 -4.98 4.74 7.91
C GLN A 171 -5.11 5.09 9.39
N ASP A 172 -4.63 6.23 9.87
CA ASP A 172 -4.63 6.58 11.30
C ASP A 172 -5.79 7.52 11.67
N ARG A 173 -5.87 8.69 11.05
CA ARG A 173 -7.01 9.58 11.23
C ARG A 173 -8.24 9.02 10.56
N TYR A 174 -9.36 9.06 11.29
CA TYR A 174 -10.63 8.66 10.71
C TYR A 174 -11.11 9.68 9.69
N HIS A 175 -11.44 9.18 8.52
CA HIS A 175 -12.19 9.89 7.48
C HIS A 175 -13.44 9.09 7.15
N GLU A 176 -14.53 9.77 6.79
CA GLU A 176 -15.70 9.08 6.26
C GLU A 176 -15.34 8.47 4.91
N PRO A 177 -15.47 7.15 4.74
CA PRO A 177 -15.16 6.49 3.47
C PRO A 177 -16.21 6.80 2.40
N ASP A 178 -15.77 6.99 1.16
CA ASP A 178 -16.65 7.07 0.00
C ASP A 178 -17.15 5.68 -0.44
N PHE A 179 -16.35 4.63 -0.16
CA PHE A 179 -16.74 3.23 -0.31
C PHE A 179 -15.93 2.35 0.62
N ILE A 180 -16.42 1.14 0.85
CA ILE A 180 -15.83 0.16 1.76
C ILE A 180 -15.73 -1.18 1.04
N ILE A 181 -14.61 -1.86 1.23
CA ILE A 181 -14.40 -3.24 0.78
C ILE A 181 -14.56 -4.17 1.98
N ASP A 182 -15.36 -5.20 1.83
CA ASP A 182 -15.45 -6.30 2.79
C ASP A 182 -14.15 -7.11 2.78
N ILE A 183 -13.54 -7.23 3.95
CA ILE A 183 -12.28 -7.97 4.15
C ILE A 183 -12.46 -9.09 5.19
N SER A 184 -13.69 -9.45 5.52
CA SER A 184 -13.98 -10.40 6.61
C SER A 184 -13.28 -11.74 6.41
N ASP A 185 -13.29 -12.30 5.21
CA ASP A 185 -12.69 -13.60 4.86
C ASP A 185 -11.15 -13.59 4.80
N VAL A 186 -10.54 -12.41 4.83
CA VAL A 186 -9.08 -12.24 4.71
C VAL A 186 -8.48 -11.50 5.90
N PHE A 187 -9.29 -11.18 6.91
CA PHE A 187 -8.86 -10.34 8.03
C PHE A 187 -7.69 -10.94 8.81
N GLU A 188 -7.69 -12.24 9.06
CA GLU A 188 -6.58 -12.88 9.78
C GLU A 188 -5.28 -12.80 8.98
N GLN A 189 -5.34 -13.09 7.67
CA GLN A 189 -4.16 -12.98 6.78
C GLN A 189 -3.64 -11.54 6.71
N ARG A 190 -4.55 -10.54 6.70
CA ARG A 190 -4.18 -9.12 6.84
C ARG A 190 -3.43 -8.86 8.14
N MET A 191 -3.92 -9.37 9.27
CA MET A 191 -3.26 -9.19 10.57
C MET A 191 -1.89 -9.88 10.63
N GLU A 192 -1.73 -11.03 9.98
CA GLU A 192 -0.42 -11.69 9.83
C GLU A 192 0.56 -10.82 9.04
N ALA A 193 0.12 -10.20 7.93
CA ALA A 193 0.95 -9.30 7.14
C ALA A 193 1.41 -8.07 7.96
N ILE A 194 0.53 -7.47 8.76
CA ILE A 194 0.87 -6.37 9.67
C ILE A 194 1.89 -6.84 10.72
N LYS A 195 1.65 -7.96 11.37
CA LYS A 195 2.52 -8.51 12.43
C LYS A 195 3.88 -9.00 11.90
N ALA A 196 4.05 -9.13 10.57
CA ALA A 196 5.35 -9.43 9.98
C ALA A 196 6.40 -8.33 10.25
N TYR A 197 5.95 -7.11 10.55
CA TYR A 197 6.81 -5.99 10.99
C TYR A 197 7.06 -6.04 12.49
N THR A 198 7.82 -7.04 12.93
CA THR A 198 8.07 -7.34 14.34
C THR A 198 8.82 -6.24 15.08
N THR A 199 9.63 -5.43 14.36
CA THR A 199 10.32 -4.30 14.96
C THR A 199 9.43 -3.08 15.13
N GLN A 200 8.33 -2.96 14.36
CA GLN A 200 7.48 -1.78 14.35
C GLN A 200 6.28 -1.92 15.29
N PHE A 201 5.64 -3.08 15.28
CA PHE A 201 4.42 -3.30 16.05
C PHE A 201 4.68 -4.10 17.32
N TYR A 202 3.72 -4.03 18.23
CA TYR A 202 3.78 -4.78 19.48
C TYR A 202 3.90 -6.28 19.19
N ASN A 203 4.94 -6.88 19.74
CA ASN A 203 5.16 -8.31 19.74
C ASN A 203 5.59 -8.75 21.15
N PRO A 204 4.76 -9.53 21.88
CA PRO A 204 5.08 -9.95 23.24
C PRO A 204 6.28 -10.92 23.31
N GLU A 205 6.64 -11.55 22.18
CA GLU A 205 7.80 -12.46 22.09
C GLU A 205 9.11 -11.74 21.75
N ASN A 206 9.04 -10.47 21.44
CA ASN A 206 10.21 -9.68 21.06
C ASN A 206 10.70 -8.86 22.26
N GLU A 207 11.82 -9.25 22.84
CA GLU A 207 12.53 -8.51 23.91
C GLU A 207 13.28 -7.26 23.36
N ASP A 208 12.78 -6.65 22.30
CA ASP A 208 13.40 -5.46 21.70
C ASP A 208 13.33 -4.27 22.66
N ASP A 209 14.51 -3.89 23.19
CA ASP A 209 14.72 -2.73 24.07
C ASP A 209 14.60 -1.37 23.33
N GLY A 210 14.13 -1.35 22.08
CA GLY A 210 13.93 -0.12 21.32
C GLY A 210 12.93 0.82 22.00
N PRO A 211 13.00 2.13 21.71
CA PRO A 211 12.09 3.10 22.32
C PRO A 211 10.64 2.79 21.96
N GLN A 212 9.74 2.93 22.93
CA GLN A 212 8.31 2.80 22.67
C GLN A 212 7.86 3.91 21.73
N THR A 213 7.19 3.52 20.64
CA THR A 213 6.59 4.45 19.67
C THR A 213 5.08 4.39 19.74
N TYR A 214 4.41 5.32 19.03
CA TYR A 214 2.96 5.32 18.92
C TYR A 214 2.41 3.99 18.41
N ILE A 215 3.06 3.38 17.40
CA ILE A 215 2.58 2.15 16.76
C ILE A 215 3.07 0.87 17.42
N SER A 216 4.05 0.92 18.35
CA SER A 216 4.62 -0.27 18.99
C SER A 216 3.86 -0.74 20.24
N THR A 217 2.65 -0.26 20.48
CA THR A 217 1.82 -0.60 21.62
C THR A 217 0.75 -1.63 21.29
N SER A 218 0.34 -2.47 22.27
CA SER A 218 -0.80 -3.36 22.09
C SER A 218 -2.09 -2.60 21.78
N ALA A 219 -2.28 -1.44 22.41
CA ALA A 219 -3.44 -0.57 22.18
C ALA A 219 -3.53 -0.08 20.72
N PHE A 220 -2.39 0.11 20.04
CA PHE A 220 -2.39 0.44 18.62
C PHE A 220 -2.91 -0.74 17.78
N LEU A 221 -2.46 -1.98 18.04
CA LEU A 221 -2.99 -3.16 17.35
C LEU A 221 -4.49 -3.34 17.60
N ASP A 222 -4.95 -3.12 18.83
CA ASP A 222 -6.38 -3.15 19.15
C ASP A 222 -7.15 -2.09 18.36
N SER A 223 -6.57 -0.91 18.17
CA SER A 223 -7.18 0.16 17.38
C SER A 223 -7.34 -0.17 15.91
N ILE A 224 -6.42 -0.95 15.32
CA ILE A 224 -6.51 -1.46 13.94
C ILE A 224 -7.73 -2.38 13.79
N VAL A 225 -7.88 -3.33 14.73
CA VAL A 225 -9.03 -4.25 14.76
C VAL A 225 -10.34 -3.48 14.94
N ALA A 226 -10.37 -2.55 15.90
CA ALA A 226 -11.54 -1.73 16.17
C ALA A 226 -11.97 -0.90 14.95
N ARG A 227 -11.02 -0.28 14.25
CA ARG A 227 -11.27 0.49 13.02
C ARG A 227 -11.88 -0.39 11.93
N ALA A 228 -11.31 -1.56 11.67
CA ALA A 228 -11.84 -2.48 10.67
C ALA A 228 -13.29 -2.92 10.99
N ARG A 229 -13.61 -3.14 12.28
CA ARG A 229 -14.98 -3.44 12.74
C ARG A 229 -15.93 -2.25 12.56
N VAL A 230 -15.50 -1.04 12.93
CA VAL A 230 -16.32 0.18 12.78
C VAL A 230 -16.64 0.45 11.31
N ILE A 231 -15.65 0.28 10.43
CA ILE A 231 -15.84 0.46 8.98
C ILE A 231 -16.72 -0.65 8.42
N GLY A 232 -16.47 -1.92 8.76
CA GLY A 232 -17.26 -3.06 8.30
C GLY A 232 -18.74 -2.96 8.72
N LYS A 233 -18.99 -2.51 9.96
CA LYS A 233 -20.37 -2.30 10.45
C LYS A 233 -21.20 -1.37 9.54
N LYS A 234 -20.57 -0.40 8.86
CA LYS A 234 -21.29 0.54 7.97
C LYS A 234 -21.95 -0.14 6.78
N ILE A 235 -21.41 -1.27 6.35
CA ILE A 235 -21.95 -2.10 5.25
C ILE A 235 -22.46 -3.47 5.73
N GLY A 236 -22.58 -3.67 7.05
CA GLY A 236 -23.13 -4.89 7.65
C GLY A 236 -22.22 -6.11 7.64
N VAL A 237 -20.92 -5.94 7.47
CA VAL A 237 -19.93 -7.03 7.49
C VAL A 237 -19.07 -6.98 8.75
N GLN A 238 -18.31 -8.04 9.02
CA GLN A 238 -17.51 -8.13 10.25
C GLN A 238 -16.32 -7.19 10.25
N TYR A 239 -15.62 -7.09 9.10
CA TYR A 239 -14.46 -6.21 8.92
C TYR A 239 -14.49 -5.54 7.56
N GLY A 240 -14.11 -4.27 7.50
CA GLY A 240 -14.03 -3.49 6.27
C GLY A 240 -12.78 -2.62 6.21
N GLU A 241 -12.34 -2.34 5.01
CA GLU A 241 -11.37 -1.29 4.69
C GLU A 241 -12.06 -0.17 3.93
N GLY A 242 -11.83 1.07 4.37
CA GLY A 242 -12.46 2.27 3.82
C GLY A 242 -11.54 3.03 2.89
N PHE A 243 -12.13 3.61 1.86
CA PHE A 243 -11.40 4.37 0.85
C PHE A 243 -12.08 5.69 0.54
N ASN A 244 -11.24 6.72 0.26
CA ASN A 244 -11.70 7.94 -0.35
C ASN A 244 -11.30 7.99 -1.83
N THR A 245 -12.06 8.73 -2.63
CA THR A 245 -11.84 8.92 -4.06
C THR A 245 -12.03 10.37 -4.45
N GLU A 246 -11.18 10.87 -5.35
CA GLU A 246 -11.33 12.22 -5.91
C GLU A 246 -12.36 12.26 -7.07
N LYS A 247 -12.84 11.09 -7.50
CA LYS A 247 -13.76 10.96 -8.62
C LYS A 247 -14.95 10.09 -8.22
N SER A 248 -16.16 10.56 -8.49
CA SER A 248 -17.38 9.79 -8.26
C SER A 248 -17.31 8.41 -8.89
N LEU A 249 -17.70 7.40 -8.12
CA LEU A 249 -17.76 6.02 -8.60
C LEU A 249 -19.05 5.80 -9.39
N GLY A 250 -18.91 5.37 -10.65
CA GLY A 250 -20.02 4.91 -11.45
C GLY A 250 -20.21 3.40 -11.29
N ILE A 251 -21.38 2.98 -10.83
CA ILE A 251 -21.79 1.57 -10.81
C ILE A 251 -22.70 1.26 -11.98
N LYS A 252 -22.56 0.08 -12.57
CA LYS A 252 -23.33 -0.29 -13.77
C LYS A 252 -24.79 -0.63 -13.43
N ASN A 253 -25.02 -1.25 -12.29
CA ASN A 253 -26.35 -1.60 -11.77
C ASN A 253 -26.25 -1.82 -10.24
N LEU A 254 -27.37 -2.02 -9.56
CA LEU A 254 -27.41 -2.21 -8.11
C LEU A 254 -26.95 -3.60 -7.66
N ASP A 255 -26.85 -4.58 -8.57
CA ASP A 255 -26.34 -5.92 -8.23
C ASP A 255 -24.85 -5.93 -7.87
N SER A 256 -24.14 -4.82 -8.16
CA SER A 256 -22.73 -4.63 -7.76
C SER A 256 -22.57 -4.22 -6.29
N LEU A 257 -23.67 -3.96 -5.58
CA LEU A 257 -23.64 -3.61 -4.17
C LEU A 257 -23.54 -4.87 -3.30
N VAL A 258 -22.87 -4.73 -2.16
CA VAL A 258 -22.80 -5.82 -1.17
C VAL A 258 -24.20 -6.10 -0.64
N THR A 259 -24.66 -7.34 -0.78
CA THR A 259 -25.91 -7.82 -0.18
C THR A 259 -25.60 -8.36 1.21
N ILE A 260 -26.25 -7.80 2.22
CA ILE A 260 -26.18 -8.33 3.58
C ILE A 260 -27.15 -9.50 3.63
N GLU A 261 -26.63 -10.72 3.81
CA GLU A 261 -27.46 -11.85 4.22
C GLU A 261 -27.73 -11.65 5.72
N THR A 262 -28.98 -11.37 6.08
CA THR A 262 -29.46 -11.23 7.47
C THR A 262 -29.70 -12.59 8.11
#